data_7b1275cdbc5a0ec6ecdfedf5a65aa772
#
_entry.id   7b1275cdbc5a0ec6ecdfedf5a65aa772
#
_cell.length_a   1.000
_cell.length_b   1.000
_cell.length_c   1.000
_cell.angle_alpha   90.00
_cell.angle_beta   90.00
_cell.angle_gamma   90.00
#
_symmetry.space_group_name_H-M   'P 1'
#
loop_
_entity.id
_entity.type
_entity.pdbx_description
1 polymer ?
#
loop_
_entity_poly.entity_id
_entity_poly.type
_entity_poly.pdbx_seq_one_letter_code
_entity_poly.pdbx_strand_id
1 'polypeptide(L)'
;MKRIGLVCLGLVLAANTANAQLTMQMSNGWSFTFSGNVNAFLYYENSNNGTTATPAGLVPGGDALNQTRITTGLLPAFAVFDAKGKEGNTDLGVHFGFAPQVNCAAGVNDCFGAQIDMRQVYLTIGGGWGQLLVGRELGLYQRQNILTDQTLFGVGGTGQGGPGTGAGTTLGRIGYGYIYPNFRAQMTYSTVAGRPYQFSIGVFEAASIDAFENIQTPRVEAEFTYAASGFKGWLGGTIQNTKTAPSGGESLTAWGGAAGLRYERPQFSVTGSGYYGMGIGTTLFGLAGTDGGAVGSDDARKSYGFIGQVTVTPPNSKVTVAGSYGSSFLTESDLEGNFKTENTLISGGVYFQATKSLKVVGEFNYAWTKDDIDATEKNSSFAPALGFMLFF
;
A
#
# COMPACT_ATOMS: atom_id res chain seq x y z
N MET A 1 -24.67 28.07 2.85
CA MET A 1 -23.35 27.90 2.17
C MET A 1 -22.55 26.93 3.03
N LYS A 2 -22.55 25.64 2.65
CA LYS A 2 -21.82 24.60 3.38
C LYS A 2 -20.39 24.60 2.89
N ARG A 3 -19.46 25.12 3.69
CA ARG A 3 -18.03 24.99 3.44
C ARG A 3 -17.63 23.57 3.84
N ILE A 4 -17.40 22.74 2.85
CA ILE A 4 -16.84 21.40 3.02
C ILE A 4 -15.39 21.60 3.45
N GLY A 5 -15.09 21.22 4.70
CA GLY A 5 -13.75 21.27 5.25
C GLY A 5 -12.79 20.39 4.48
N LEU A 6 -11.57 20.86 4.37
CA LEU A 6 -10.40 20.19 3.79
C LEU A 6 -10.28 18.80 4.42
N VAL A 7 -10.52 17.77 3.63
CA VAL A 7 -10.21 16.40 4.03
C VAL A 7 -8.72 16.20 3.78
N CYS A 8 -7.94 16.22 4.86
CA CYS A 8 -6.61 15.62 4.81
C CYS A 8 -6.78 14.19 4.35
N LEU A 9 -6.08 13.80 3.28
CA LEU A 9 -6.05 12.43 2.76
C LEU A 9 -5.13 11.56 3.64
N GLY A 10 -5.35 11.59 4.95
CA GLY A 10 -5.02 10.45 5.77
C GLY A 10 -5.91 9.30 5.31
N LEU A 11 -5.52 8.08 5.50
CA LEU A 11 -6.23 6.83 5.17
C LEU A 11 -7.66 6.75 5.77
N VAL A 12 -8.43 7.82 5.71
CA VAL A 12 -9.88 7.82 5.89
C VAL A 12 -10.48 7.51 4.51
N LEU A 13 -10.14 6.30 4.06
CA LEU A 13 -10.75 5.73 2.88
C LEU A 13 -12.25 5.65 3.07
N ALA A 14 -12.92 6.51 2.33
CA ALA A 14 -14.33 6.38 1.94
C ALA A 14 -15.27 5.84 3.05
N ALA A 15 -15.08 6.28 4.27
CA ALA A 15 -16.14 6.27 5.23
C ALA A 15 -17.05 7.49 4.95
N ASN A 16 -17.66 7.52 3.76
CA ASN A 16 -18.80 8.42 3.51
C ASN A 16 -19.98 8.12 4.42
N THR A 17 -19.78 7.35 5.50
CA THR A 17 -20.82 6.92 6.45
C THR A 17 -20.36 6.89 7.90
N ALA A 18 -19.10 7.20 8.23
CA ALA A 18 -18.66 7.16 9.63
C ALA A 18 -19.06 8.43 10.37
N ASN A 19 -20.30 8.48 10.86
CA ASN A 19 -20.69 9.37 11.97
C ASN A 19 -20.19 8.85 13.33
N ALA A 20 -19.12 8.04 13.34
CA ALA A 20 -18.56 7.42 14.54
C ALA A 20 -17.31 8.14 15.06
N GLN A 21 -16.90 9.23 14.43
CA GLN A 21 -15.77 10.02 14.88
C GLN A 21 -16.12 10.82 16.14
N LEU A 22 -15.36 10.62 17.21
CA LEU A 22 -15.46 11.47 18.39
C LEU A 22 -14.70 12.78 18.14
N THR A 23 -15.44 13.86 17.87
CA THR A 23 -14.85 15.19 17.68
C THR A 23 -15.19 16.11 18.85
N MET A 24 -14.16 16.69 19.46
CA MET A 24 -14.27 17.70 20.51
C MET A 24 -13.81 19.05 19.98
N GLN A 25 -14.57 20.12 20.29
CA GLN A 25 -14.15 21.50 20.06
C GLN A 25 -13.50 22.05 21.31
N MET A 26 -12.31 22.63 21.17
CA MET A 26 -11.55 23.23 22.27
C MET A 26 -11.81 24.75 22.31
N SER A 27 -11.69 25.34 23.50
CA SER A 27 -11.97 26.78 23.71
C SER A 27 -11.03 27.71 22.92
N ASN A 28 -9.86 27.23 22.53
CA ASN A 28 -8.89 27.98 21.71
C ASN A 28 -9.14 27.90 20.19
N GLY A 29 -10.27 27.33 19.76
CA GLY A 29 -10.62 27.20 18.35
C GLY A 29 -10.05 25.96 17.66
N TRP A 30 -9.30 25.11 18.37
CA TRP A 30 -8.87 23.82 17.87
C TRP A 30 -9.96 22.76 17.99
N SER A 31 -9.98 21.81 17.07
CA SER A 31 -10.78 20.59 17.15
C SER A 31 -9.87 19.38 17.33
N PHE A 32 -10.31 18.44 18.14
CA PHE A 32 -9.66 17.15 18.32
C PHE A 32 -10.59 16.05 17.86
N THR A 33 -10.10 15.12 17.07
CA THR A 33 -10.87 13.97 16.56
C THR A 33 -10.13 12.68 16.88
N PHE A 34 -10.85 11.72 17.44
CA PHE A 34 -10.41 10.34 17.58
C PHE A 34 -11.22 9.46 16.65
N SER A 35 -10.52 8.62 15.87
CA SER A 35 -11.13 7.70 14.89
C SER A 35 -10.23 6.50 14.68
N GLY A 36 -10.72 5.51 13.95
CA GLY A 36 -9.90 4.36 13.63
C GLY A 36 -10.65 3.17 13.08
N ASN A 37 -9.96 2.04 13.07
CA ASN A 37 -10.55 0.75 12.77
C ASN A 37 -9.82 -0.37 13.51
N VAL A 38 -10.56 -1.43 13.79
CA VAL A 38 -10.00 -2.73 14.20
C VAL A 38 -10.48 -3.76 13.22
N ASN A 39 -9.57 -4.62 12.75
CA ASN A 39 -9.93 -5.71 11.87
C ASN A 39 -9.14 -6.97 12.21
N ALA A 40 -9.77 -8.12 11.95
CA ALA A 40 -9.15 -9.43 12.06
C ALA A 40 -9.75 -10.37 11.02
N PHE A 41 -8.91 -11.20 10.43
CA PHE A 41 -9.24 -12.16 9.40
C PHE A 41 -8.72 -13.54 9.80
N LEU A 42 -9.60 -14.52 9.78
CA LEU A 42 -9.22 -15.92 9.73
C LEU A 42 -8.96 -16.28 8.27
N TYR A 43 -7.78 -16.78 7.95
CA TYR A 43 -7.52 -17.39 6.66
C TYR A 43 -6.91 -18.78 6.82
N TYR A 44 -7.17 -19.63 5.85
CA TYR A 44 -6.48 -20.90 5.67
C TYR A 44 -5.62 -20.78 4.42
N GLU A 45 -4.37 -21.18 4.50
CA GLU A 45 -3.45 -21.19 3.38
C GLU A 45 -3.07 -22.62 3.05
N ASN A 46 -3.28 -22.99 1.79
CA ASN A 46 -2.75 -24.20 1.19
C ASN A 46 -1.77 -23.80 0.09
N SER A 47 -0.50 -24.09 0.29
CA SER A 47 0.51 -23.84 -0.73
C SER A 47 1.01 -25.14 -1.34
N ASN A 48 1.11 -25.15 -2.67
CA ASN A 48 1.84 -26.17 -3.40
C ASN A 48 3.16 -25.52 -3.86
N ASN A 49 4.23 -25.90 -3.19
CA ASN A 49 5.52 -25.28 -3.41
C ASN A 49 6.33 -26.18 -4.35
N GLY A 50 6.87 -25.58 -5.41
CA GLY A 50 7.89 -26.20 -6.24
C GLY A 50 9.17 -26.43 -5.42
N THR A 51 10.09 -27.15 -5.98
CA THR A 51 11.32 -27.58 -5.28
C THR A 51 12.29 -26.45 -5.02
N THR A 52 12.16 -25.32 -5.72
CA THR A 52 13.14 -24.23 -5.72
C THR A 52 12.56 -22.91 -5.26
N ALA A 53 13.27 -22.21 -4.37
CA ALA A 53 12.95 -20.83 -4.03
C ALA A 53 13.27 -19.93 -5.22
N THR A 54 12.26 -19.22 -5.72
CA THR A 54 12.46 -18.23 -6.81
C THR A 54 12.93 -16.91 -6.20
N PRO A 55 14.05 -16.35 -6.65
CA PRO A 55 14.48 -15.04 -6.17
C PRO A 55 13.40 -13.99 -6.38
N ALA A 56 13.15 -13.14 -5.38
CA ALA A 56 12.07 -12.16 -5.35
C ALA A 56 10.64 -12.75 -5.48
N GLY A 57 10.49 -14.06 -5.31
CA GLY A 57 9.20 -14.74 -5.29
C GLY A 57 8.44 -14.46 -4.00
N LEU A 58 7.14 -14.17 -4.12
CA LEU A 58 6.26 -13.90 -2.97
C LEU A 58 5.56 -15.17 -2.46
N VAL A 59 5.44 -16.19 -3.28
CA VAL A 59 5.03 -17.53 -2.84
C VAL A 59 6.30 -18.35 -2.64
N PRO A 60 6.63 -18.73 -1.40
CA PRO A 60 7.87 -19.43 -1.10
C PRO A 60 7.95 -20.79 -1.79
N GLY A 61 9.16 -21.20 -2.15
CA GLY A 61 9.47 -22.58 -2.53
C GLY A 61 9.75 -23.45 -1.30
N GLY A 62 9.83 -24.75 -1.48
CA GLY A 62 10.11 -25.73 -0.44
C GLY A 62 8.90 -26.55 -0.02
N ASP A 63 8.79 -26.92 1.26
CA ASP A 63 7.71 -27.77 1.75
C ASP A 63 6.34 -27.07 1.64
N ALA A 64 5.34 -27.85 1.21
CA ALA A 64 3.96 -27.34 1.14
C ALA A 64 3.44 -26.93 2.52
N LEU A 65 2.86 -25.76 2.61
CA LEU A 65 2.26 -25.24 3.82
C LEU A 65 0.76 -25.49 3.83
N ASN A 66 0.27 -25.99 4.98
CA ASN A 66 -1.15 -26.06 5.31
C ASN A 66 -1.32 -25.41 6.66
N GLN A 67 -1.79 -24.17 6.69
CA GLN A 67 -1.86 -23.43 7.94
C GLN A 67 -3.10 -22.54 8.03
N THR A 68 -3.55 -22.36 9.26
CA THR A 68 -4.62 -21.43 9.60
C THR A 68 -4.04 -20.31 10.45
N ARG A 69 -4.39 -19.07 10.14
CA ARG A 69 -3.97 -17.91 10.93
C ARG A 69 -5.15 -16.96 11.19
N ILE A 70 -5.03 -16.22 12.30
CA ILE A 70 -5.84 -15.04 12.55
C ILE A 70 -4.88 -13.84 12.51
N THR A 71 -5.14 -12.87 11.64
CA THR A 71 -4.24 -11.75 11.40
C THR A 71 -5.00 -10.47 11.06
N THR A 72 -4.33 -9.34 11.14
CA THR A 72 -4.78 -8.09 10.55
C THR A 72 -4.71 -8.19 9.01
N GLY A 73 -5.71 -7.69 8.30
CA GLY A 73 -5.70 -7.65 6.83
C GLY A 73 -4.70 -6.66 6.25
N LEU A 74 -4.80 -6.36 4.95
CA LEU A 74 -3.92 -5.38 4.29
C LEU A 74 -4.05 -4.00 4.92
N LEU A 75 -5.27 -3.50 5.14
CA LEU A 75 -5.47 -2.28 5.91
C LEU A 75 -5.11 -2.57 7.37
N PRO A 76 -4.10 -1.90 7.93
CA PRO A 76 -3.81 -2.04 9.35
C PRO A 76 -5.01 -1.65 10.22
N ALA A 77 -5.10 -2.18 11.43
CA ALA A 77 -5.89 -1.53 12.44
C ALA A 77 -5.24 -0.16 12.73
N PHE A 78 -6.07 0.86 12.98
CA PHE A 78 -5.59 2.20 13.29
C PHE A 78 -6.32 2.78 14.50
N ALA A 79 -5.56 3.44 15.37
CA ALA A 79 -6.03 4.42 16.34
C ALA A 79 -5.45 5.78 15.92
N VAL A 80 -6.31 6.69 15.49
CA VAL A 80 -5.92 7.97 14.88
C VAL A 80 -6.35 9.12 15.78
N PHE A 81 -5.43 10.03 16.02
CA PHE A 81 -5.64 11.29 16.75
C PHE A 81 -5.32 12.45 15.81
N ASP A 82 -6.34 13.24 15.49
CA ASP A 82 -6.22 14.47 14.72
C ASP A 82 -6.46 15.69 15.61
N ALA A 83 -5.60 16.69 15.51
CA ALA A 83 -5.87 18.02 16.02
C ALA A 83 -5.80 19.03 14.87
N LYS A 84 -6.81 19.89 14.72
CA LYS A 84 -6.90 20.89 13.65
C LYS A 84 -7.30 22.24 14.23
N GLY A 85 -6.61 23.27 13.74
CA GLY A 85 -6.86 24.65 14.12
C GLY A 85 -6.67 25.60 12.94
N LYS A 86 -7.05 26.85 13.14
CA LYS A 86 -6.86 27.93 12.19
C LYS A 86 -6.34 29.17 12.88
N GLU A 87 -5.22 29.69 12.43
CA GLU A 87 -4.62 30.91 12.93
C GLU A 87 -4.52 31.94 11.80
N GLY A 88 -5.34 32.98 11.87
CA GLY A 88 -5.50 33.92 10.79
C GLY A 88 -5.97 33.24 9.51
N ASN A 89 -5.19 33.26 8.44
CA ASN A 89 -5.45 32.57 7.16
C ASN A 89 -4.75 31.22 7.02
N THR A 90 -4.06 30.76 8.06
CA THR A 90 -3.28 29.53 8.05
C THR A 90 -4.06 28.41 8.70
N ASP A 91 -4.29 27.32 7.98
CA ASP A 91 -4.86 26.08 8.49
C ASP A 91 -3.71 25.22 9.04
N LEU A 92 -3.83 24.77 10.28
CA LEU A 92 -2.83 23.96 10.98
C LEU A 92 -3.42 22.60 11.32
N GLY A 93 -2.60 21.56 11.27
CA GLY A 93 -3.00 20.22 11.65
C GLY A 93 -1.87 19.40 12.24
N VAL A 94 -2.23 18.47 13.11
CA VAL A 94 -1.34 17.45 13.65
C VAL A 94 -2.06 16.13 13.58
N HIS A 95 -1.35 15.08 13.17
CA HIS A 95 -1.86 13.73 13.02
C HIS A 95 -0.94 12.71 13.68
N PHE A 96 -1.53 11.79 14.43
CA PHE A 96 -0.87 10.60 14.95
C PHE A 96 -1.70 9.38 14.61
N GLY A 97 -1.10 8.42 13.88
CA GLY A 97 -1.72 7.15 13.50
C GLY A 97 -0.91 5.98 14.03
N PHE A 98 -1.46 5.31 15.04
CA PHE A 98 -0.91 4.10 15.62
C PHE A 98 -1.55 2.90 14.94
N ALA A 99 -0.74 1.92 14.53
CA ALA A 99 -1.23 0.70 13.91
C ALA A 99 -1.04 -0.51 14.84
N PRO A 100 -1.96 -0.74 15.80
CA PRO A 100 -1.94 -1.93 16.63
C PRO A 100 -2.27 -3.16 15.78
N GLN A 101 -1.66 -4.29 16.13
CA GLN A 101 -1.82 -5.55 15.39
C GLN A 101 -2.45 -6.61 16.27
N VAL A 102 -3.23 -7.51 15.67
CA VAL A 102 -3.87 -8.61 16.41
C VAL A 102 -2.93 -9.79 16.62
N ASN A 103 -1.84 -9.86 15.85
CA ASN A 103 -0.78 -10.86 15.98
C ASN A 103 0.59 -10.22 15.78
N CYS A 104 1.67 -10.96 15.97
CA CYS A 104 3.01 -10.47 15.68
C CYS A 104 3.47 -10.79 14.25
N ALA A 105 4.48 -10.04 13.80
CA ALA A 105 5.09 -10.20 12.49
C ALA A 105 5.97 -11.44 12.38
N ALA A 106 6.58 -11.88 13.48
CA ALA A 106 7.53 -12.97 13.48
C ALA A 106 6.85 -14.30 13.75
N GLY A 107 6.93 -15.19 12.76
CA GLY A 107 6.64 -16.60 12.97
C GLY A 107 5.20 -16.96 13.32
N VAL A 108 5.00 -18.21 13.50
CA VAL A 108 3.72 -18.83 13.84
C VAL A 108 3.55 -18.82 15.35
N ASN A 109 2.53 -18.11 15.83
CA ASN A 109 1.93 -18.30 17.16
C ASN A 109 2.80 -18.07 18.42
N ASP A 110 4.01 -17.52 18.31
CA ASP A 110 5.00 -17.60 19.39
C ASP A 110 5.53 -16.24 19.83
N CYS A 111 4.72 -15.20 19.77
CA CYS A 111 5.11 -13.91 20.29
C CYS A 111 4.30 -13.46 21.48
N PHE A 112 4.99 -13.01 22.50
CA PHE A 112 4.39 -12.30 23.61
C PHE A 112 4.13 -10.84 23.20
N GLY A 113 2.84 -10.48 23.10
CA GLY A 113 2.41 -9.14 22.84
C GLY A 113 2.28 -8.76 21.38
N ALA A 114 1.13 -8.26 21.02
CA ALA A 114 0.91 -7.58 19.76
C ALA A 114 1.73 -6.29 19.71
N GLN A 115 2.25 -5.96 18.53
CA GLN A 115 3.07 -4.76 18.34
C GLN A 115 2.22 -3.56 17.97
N ILE A 116 2.72 -2.37 18.25
CA ILE A 116 2.19 -1.11 17.75
C ILE A 116 3.21 -0.52 16.79
N ASP A 117 2.82 -0.39 15.52
CA ASP A 117 3.62 0.28 14.51
C ASP A 117 3.18 1.75 14.38
N MET A 118 4.13 2.67 14.52
CA MET A 118 3.90 4.09 14.32
C MET A 118 4.01 4.43 12.83
N ARG A 119 2.89 4.36 12.12
CA ARG A 119 2.88 4.57 10.67
C ARG A 119 2.75 6.04 10.28
N GLN A 120 2.03 6.82 11.06
CA GLN A 120 1.74 8.21 10.74
C GLN A 120 2.04 9.11 11.93
N VAL A 121 2.87 10.11 11.70
CA VAL A 121 3.14 11.21 12.62
C VAL A 121 3.57 12.42 11.79
N TYR A 122 2.70 13.39 11.64
CA TYR A 122 2.97 14.56 10.81
C TYR A 122 2.21 15.80 11.25
N LEU A 123 2.69 16.94 10.82
CA LEU A 123 1.98 18.21 10.87
C LEU A 123 1.61 18.67 9.46
N THR A 124 0.61 19.52 9.37
CA THR A 124 0.22 20.20 8.13
C THR A 124 0.11 21.70 8.34
N ILE A 125 0.54 22.45 7.34
CA ILE A 125 0.40 23.89 7.23
C ILE A 125 -0.27 24.16 5.89
N GLY A 126 -1.41 24.85 5.88
CA GLY A 126 -2.17 25.03 4.66
C GLY A 126 -2.92 26.35 4.58
N GLY A 127 -3.61 26.54 3.47
CA GLY A 127 -4.42 27.72 3.19
C GLY A 127 -4.84 27.81 1.74
N GLY A 128 -5.12 29.02 1.26
CA GLY A 128 -5.53 29.25 -0.13
C GLY A 128 -4.47 28.90 -1.18
N TRP A 129 -3.23 28.66 -0.77
CA TRP A 129 -2.09 28.29 -1.62
C TRP A 129 -1.88 26.77 -1.77
N GLY A 130 -2.55 25.98 -0.97
CA GLY A 130 -2.33 24.53 -0.89
C GLY A 130 -1.97 24.09 0.52
N GLN A 131 -1.23 22.98 0.65
CA GLN A 131 -0.82 22.41 1.92
C GLN A 131 0.61 21.87 1.84
N LEU A 132 1.39 22.13 2.89
CA LEU A 132 2.64 21.47 3.19
C LEU A 132 2.40 20.44 4.30
N LEU A 133 2.83 19.20 4.09
CA LEU A 133 2.88 18.14 5.08
C LEU A 133 4.34 17.89 5.45
N VAL A 134 4.63 17.81 6.73
CA VAL A 134 5.97 17.52 7.25
C VAL A 134 5.86 16.43 8.32
N GLY A 135 6.57 15.33 8.12
CA GLY A 135 6.56 14.18 9.04
C GLY A 135 6.51 12.85 8.30
N ARG A 136 5.97 11.83 8.95
CA ARG A 136 5.84 10.47 8.42
C ARG A 136 4.42 10.22 7.93
N GLU A 137 4.27 9.90 6.66
CA GLU A 137 3.00 9.60 6.00
C GLU A 137 3.23 8.67 4.81
N LEU A 138 2.16 8.13 4.24
CA LEU A 138 2.19 7.29 3.05
C LEU A 138 2.84 8.05 1.87
N GLY A 139 3.78 7.40 1.18
CA GLY A 139 4.46 7.95 0.01
C GLY A 139 3.49 8.28 -1.12
N LEU A 140 3.92 9.12 -2.07
CA LEU A 140 3.12 9.53 -3.23
C LEU A 140 3.14 8.48 -4.34
N TYR A 141 4.31 7.87 -4.57
CA TYR A 141 4.49 6.89 -5.63
C TYR A 141 3.64 5.66 -5.39
N GLN A 142 2.73 5.36 -6.30
CA GLN A 142 1.73 4.27 -6.24
C GLN A 142 0.69 4.36 -5.10
N ARG A 143 0.57 5.51 -4.42
CA ARG A 143 -0.44 5.72 -3.39
C ARG A 143 -1.86 5.45 -3.90
N GLN A 144 -2.18 5.88 -5.12
CA GLN A 144 -3.51 5.66 -5.68
C GLN A 144 -3.79 4.19 -5.98
N ASN A 145 -2.78 3.38 -6.25
CA ASN A 145 -2.94 1.95 -6.50
C ASN A 145 -3.44 1.24 -5.24
N ILE A 146 -2.77 1.42 -4.09
CA ILE A 146 -3.23 0.81 -2.83
C ILE A 146 -4.59 1.39 -2.38
N LEU A 147 -4.84 2.69 -2.59
CA LEU A 147 -6.09 3.35 -2.21
C LEU A 147 -7.31 2.91 -3.07
N THR A 148 -7.08 2.31 -4.22
CA THR A 148 -8.14 1.79 -5.10
C THR A 148 -8.21 0.27 -5.13
N ASP A 149 -7.28 -0.41 -4.47
CA ASP A 149 -7.23 -1.86 -4.35
C ASP A 149 -8.41 -2.39 -3.51
N GLN A 150 -9.18 -3.34 -4.05
CA GLN A 150 -10.29 -3.97 -3.29
C GLN A 150 -9.80 -4.73 -2.07
N THR A 151 -8.60 -5.37 -2.16
CA THR A 151 -8.02 -6.16 -1.08
C THR A 151 -7.58 -5.30 0.11
N LEU A 152 -7.64 -3.97 -0.01
CA LEU A 152 -7.44 -3.06 1.13
C LEU A 152 -8.44 -3.33 2.27
N PHE A 153 -9.64 -3.81 1.94
CA PHE A 153 -10.64 -4.24 2.93
C PHE A 153 -10.64 -5.75 3.15
N GLY A 154 -9.54 -6.43 2.84
CA GLY A 154 -9.42 -7.88 2.92
C GLY A 154 -8.01 -8.34 3.22
N VAL A 155 -7.64 -9.46 2.64
CA VAL A 155 -6.37 -10.17 2.86
C VAL A 155 -5.47 -10.09 1.62
N GLY A 156 -6.01 -10.44 0.45
CA GLY A 156 -5.21 -10.60 -0.75
C GLY A 156 -4.11 -11.65 -0.61
N GLY A 157 -2.90 -11.34 -1.04
CA GLY A 157 -1.73 -12.17 -0.80
C GLY A 157 -1.42 -12.28 0.69
N THR A 158 -1.15 -13.48 1.19
CA THR A 158 -0.98 -13.77 2.62
C THR A 158 0.32 -13.21 3.20
N GLY A 159 1.32 -12.98 2.36
CA GLY A 159 2.60 -12.42 2.78
C GLY A 159 3.46 -13.40 3.57
N GLN A 160 3.27 -14.70 3.34
CA GLN A 160 4.04 -15.71 4.04
C GLN A 160 5.55 -15.56 3.78
N GLY A 161 6.28 -15.42 4.87
CA GLY A 161 7.67 -15.78 4.96
C GLY A 161 8.71 -14.78 4.49
N GLY A 162 8.37 -13.57 4.10
CA GLY A 162 9.39 -12.54 3.89
C GLY A 162 9.84 -11.94 5.22
N PRO A 163 11.12 -12.05 5.63
CA PRO A 163 11.65 -11.20 6.69
C PRO A 163 11.44 -9.73 6.24
N GLY A 164 10.65 -8.98 6.98
CA GLY A 164 10.37 -7.57 6.70
C GLY A 164 9.02 -7.24 6.05
N THR A 165 8.18 -8.20 5.65
CA THR A 165 6.74 -7.96 5.47
C THR A 165 6.08 -7.63 6.81
N GLY A 166 6.91 -7.56 7.79
CA GLY A 166 6.77 -7.32 9.15
C GLY A 166 5.65 -6.48 9.56
N ALA A 167 4.88 -6.53 10.26
CA ALA A 167 3.84 -5.75 10.88
C ALA A 167 2.49 -6.49 11.03
N GLY A 168 2.47 -7.84 10.97
CA GLY A 168 1.27 -8.63 11.26
C GLY A 168 0.10 -8.36 10.31
N THR A 169 0.34 -7.65 9.20
CA THR A 169 -0.63 -7.42 8.12
C THR A 169 -0.37 -8.35 6.94
N THR A 170 -1.38 -8.53 6.10
CA THR A 170 -1.21 -9.23 4.82
C THR A 170 -0.71 -8.30 3.72
N LEU A 171 -0.33 -8.84 2.57
CA LEU A 171 0.22 -8.03 1.46
C LEU A 171 -0.85 -7.41 0.57
N GLY A 172 -2.09 -7.90 0.60
CA GLY A 172 -3.05 -7.47 -0.41
C GLY A 172 -2.53 -7.77 -1.81
N ARG A 173 -2.36 -6.73 -2.63
CA ARG A 173 -1.74 -6.83 -3.96
C ARG A 173 -0.35 -6.22 -4.06
N ILE A 174 0.26 -5.89 -2.93
CA ILE A 174 1.66 -5.46 -2.90
C ILE A 174 2.53 -6.58 -3.49
N GLY A 175 3.30 -6.25 -4.53
CA GLY A 175 4.10 -7.22 -5.28
C GLY A 175 3.34 -8.05 -6.31
N TYR A 176 2.02 -7.85 -6.44
CA TYR A 176 1.14 -8.51 -7.39
C TYR A 176 0.43 -7.51 -8.30
N GLY A 177 1.13 -6.51 -8.79
CA GLY A 177 0.62 -5.52 -9.73
C GLY A 177 0.93 -4.08 -9.37
N TYR A 178 1.39 -3.82 -8.14
CA TYR A 178 1.94 -2.53 -7.72
C TYR A 178 2.98 -2.68 -6.60
N ILE A 179 3.77 -1.63 -6.39
CA ILE A 179 4.76 -1.52 -5.31
C ILE A 179 4.14 -0.76 -4.15
N TYR A 180 4.42 -1.19 -2.92
CA TYR A 180 3.94 -0.51 -1.72
C TYR A 180 4.51 0.91 -1.61
N PRO A 181 3.68 1.95 -1.51
CA PRO A 181 4.15 3.33 -1.36
C PRO A 181 4.93 3.59 -0.06
N ASN A 182 4.73 2.74 0.94
CA ASN A 182 5.34 2.78 2.26
C ASN A 182 5.08 4.10 3.03
N PHE A 183 5.23 4.06 4.35
CA PHE A 183 5.20 5.24 5.22
C PHE A 183 6.62 5.74 5.45
N ARG A 184 6.90 6.99 5.06
CA ARG A 184 8.24 7.57 5.13
C ARG A 184 8.23 8.98 5.69
N ALA A 185 9.33 9.36 6.33
CA ALA A 185 9.60 10.75 6.67
C ALA A 185 9.66 11.56 5.37
N GLN A 186 8.94 12.68 5.31
CA GLN A 186 8.74 13.46 4.11
C GLN A 186 8.42 14.93 4.38
N MET A 187 8.68 15.75 3.38
CA MET A 187 8.12 17.09 3.24
C MET A 187 7.43 17.15 1.89
N THR A 188 6.11 17.25 1.87
CA THR A 188 5.29 17.14 0.67
C THR A 188 4.37 18.34 0.54
N TYR A 189 4.46 19.01 -0.60
CA TYR A 189 3.51 20.03 -1.01
C TYR A 189 2.38 19.41 -1.83
N SER A 190 1.15 19.85 -1.58
CA SER A 190 -0.04 19.51 -2.38
C SER A 190 -0.82 20.76 -2.73
N THR A 191 -1.33 20.83 -3.95
CA THR A 191 -2.22 21.93 -4.39
C THR A 191 -3.53 21.91 -3.59
N VAL A 192 -4.29 22.99 -3.68
CA VAL A 192 -5.57 23.16 -2.95
C VAL A 192 -6.51 21.99 -3.25
N ALA A 193 -6.96 21.33 -2.20
CA ALA A 193 -7.90 20.23 -2.30
C ALA A 193 -9.31 20.65 -2.76
N GLY A 194 -10.13 19.67 -3.21
CA GLY A 194 -11.51 19.90 -3.64
C GLY A 194 -11.63 20.40 -5.08
N ARG A 195 -10.55 20.47 -5.84
CA ARG A 195 -10.58 20.70 -7.28
C ARG A 195 -10.55 19.36 -8.04
N PRO A 196 -11.01 19.32 -9.30
CA PRO A 196 -10.96 18.11 -10.10
C PRO A 196 -9.55 17.55 -10.28
N TYR A 197 -8.54 18.39 -10.28
CA TYR A 197 -7.13 18.02 -10.39
C TYR A 197 -6.37 18.40 -9.13
N GLN A 198 -5.44 17.54 -8.73
CA GLN A 198 -4.51 17.77 -7.64
C GLN A 198 -3.12 17.32 -8.06
N PHE A 199 -2.13 18.12 -7.70
CA PHE A 199 -0.72 17.79 -7.85
C PHE A 199 -0.07 17.79 -6.48
N SER A 200 0.78 16.79 -6.23
CA SER A 200 1.61 16.68 -5.04
C SER A 200 3.04 16.36 -5.44
N ILE A 201 4.00 16.95 -4.75
CA ILE A 201 5.42 16.68 -4.92
C ILE A 201 6.11 16.77 -3.56
N GLY A 202 7.07 15.90 -3.30
CA GLY A 202 7.79 15.91 -2.04
C GLY A 202 9.17 15.32 -2.11
N VAL A 203 9.93 15.62 -1.06
CA VAL A 203 11.21 14.99 -0.74
C VAL A 203 10.99 14.00 0.41
N PHE A 204 11.58 12.83 0.28
CA PHE A 204 11.39 11.70 1.18
C PHE A 204 12.73 11.21 1.68
N GLU A 205 12.75 10.71 2.91
CA GLU A 205 13.90 9.95 3.39
C GLU A 205 14.15 8.78 2.42
N ALA A 206 15.31 8.79 1.80
CA ALA A 206 15.73 7.71 0.93
C ALA A 206 16.17 6.49 1.76
N ALA A 207 16.20 5.33 1.15
CA ALA A 207 16.66 4.09 1.80
C ALA A 207 17.77 3.45 0.98
N SER A 208 18.59 2.62 1.61
CA SER A 208 19.53 1.75 0.93
C SER A 208 18.81 0.84 -0.06
N ILE A 209 19.48 0.53 -1.14
CA ILE A 209 19.04 -0.44 -2.14
C ILE A 209 20.16 -1.46 -2.26
N ASP A 210 19.96 -2.64 -1.64
CA ASP A 210 20.97 -3.70 -1.54
C ASP A 210 22.33 -3.16 -1.05
N ALA A 211 23.43 -3.39 -1.77
CA ALA A 211 24.77 -2.91 -1.42
C ALA A 211 24.96 -1.39 -1.54
N PHE A 212 23.98 -0.67 -2.11
CA PHE A 212 24.02 0.79 -2.28
C PHE A 212 23.47 1.49 -1.03
N GLU A 213 24.29 1.57 0.02
CA GLU A 213 23.88 2.06 1.34
C GLU A 213 24.15 3.55 1.57
N ASN A 214 25.00 4.19 0.77
CA ASN A 214 25.35 5.59 0.95
C ASN A 214 24.35 6.52 0.27
N ILE A 215 23.52 7.17 1.09
CA ILE A 215 22.47 8.06 0.68
C ILE A 215 22.96 9.50 0.78
N GLN A 216 23.11 10.18 -0.35
CA GLN A 216 23.57 11.57 -0.41
C GLN A 216 22.45 12.57 -0.75
N THR A 217 21.39 12.10 -1.40
CA THR A 217 20.26 12.92 -1.82
C THR A 217 18.94 12.29 -1.36
N PRO A 218 17.93 13.09 -1.03
CA PRO A 218 16.61 12.56 -0.73
C PRO A 218 16.00 11.91 -1.97
N ARG A 219 15.06 11.00 -1.75
CA ARG A 219 14.14 10.52 -2.78
C ARG A 219 13.17 11.63 -3.13
N VAL A 220 12.84 11.77 -4.41
CA VAL A 220 11.78 12.66 -4.87
C VAL A 220 10.62 11.83 -5.38
N GLU A 221 9.41 12.18 -4.96
CA GLU A 221 8.18 11.58 -5.48
C GLU A 221 7.19 12.66 -5.90
N ALA A 222 6.42 12.37 -6.95
CA ALA A 222 5.36 13.25 -7.43
C ALA A 222 4.12 12.43 -7.79
N GLU A 223 2.96 13.03 -7.60
CA GLU A 223 1.66 12.46 -7.96
C GLU A 223 0.79 13.54 -8.59
N PHE A 224 0.12 13.20 -9.67
CA PHE A 224 -0.97 13.97 -10.26
C PHE A 224 -2.25 13.13 -10.25
N THR A 225 -3.36 13.72 -9.82
CA THR A 225 -4.68 13.08 -9.88
C THR A 225 -5.69 13.98 -10.57
N TYR A 226 -6.59 13.38 -11.32
CA TYR A 226 -7.77 14.01 -11.89
C TYR A 226 -9.01 13.19 -11.54
N ALA A 227 -10.06 13.85 -11.02
CA ALA A 227 -11.31 13.19 -10.68
C ALA A 227 -12.51 14.04 -11.06
N ALA A 228 -13.36 13.54 -11.96
CA ALA A 228 -14.58 14.19 -12.37
C ALA A 228 -15.60 13.18 -12.92
N SER A 229 -16.89 13.39 -12.62
CA SER A 229 -18.01 12.63 -13.20
C SER A 229 -17.88 11.10 -13.11
N GLY A 230 -17.31 10.61 -12.02
CA GLY A 230 -17.07 9.17 -11.79
C GLY A 230 -15.77 8.64 -12.41
N PHE A 231 -15.02 9.44 -13.12
CA PHE A 231 -13.65 9.10 -13.55
C PHE A 231 -12.63 9.60 -12.54
N LYS A 232 -11.63 8.78 -12.28
CA LYS A 232 -10.41 9.15 -11.56
C LYS A 232 -9.21 8.63 -12.34
N GLY A 233 -8.30 9.51 -12.73
CA GLY A 233 -7.01 9.17 -13.33
C GLY A 233 -5.87 9.60 -12.43
N TRP A 234 -4.74 8.91 -12.49
CA TRP A 234 -3.53 9.29 -11.76
C TRP A 234 -2.27 8.95 -12.52
N LEU A 235 -1.25 9.76 -12.25
CA LEU A 235 0.13 9.55 -12.66
C LEU A 235 1.00 9.70 -11.43
N GLY A 236 1.99 8.85 -11.27
CA GLY A 236 2.97 8.93 -10.18
C GLY A 236 4.38 8.66 -10.67
N GLY A 237 5.36 9.27 -10.02
CA GLY A 237 6.76 9.05 -10.32
C GLY A 237 7.63 9.12 -9.08
N THR A 238 8.77 8.43 -9.12
CA THR A 238 9.78 8.42 -8.06
C THR A 238 11.17 8.34 -8.66
N ILE A 239 12.14 8.96 -7.98
CA ILE A 239 13.57 8.86 -8.31
C ILE A 239 14.42 8.95 -7.06
N GLN A 240 15.46 8.12 -6.98
CA GLN A 240 16.43 8.09 -5.89
C GLN A 240 17.81 7.74 -6.46
N ASN A 241 18.86 8.36 -5.93
CA ASN A 241 20.26 7.97 -6.22
C ASN A 241 20.95 7.55 -4.92
N THR A 242 21.63 6.43 -4.97
CA THR A 242 22.41 5.85 -3.86
C THR A 242 23.77 5.36 -4.35
N LYS A 243 24.75 5.19 -3.44
CA LYS A 243 26.11 4.75 -3.75
C LYS A 243 26.55 3.60 -2.87
N THR A 244 27.50 2.79 -3.34
CA THR A 244 28.03 1.63 -2.59
C THR A 244 28.94 2.03 -1.43
N ALA A 245 29.71 3.10 -1.55
CA ALA A 245 30.70 3.47 -0.54
C ALA A 245 30.71 4.97 -0.27
N PRO A 246 31.25 5.42 0.91
CA PRO A 246 31.30 6.83 1.28
C PRO A 246 32.09 7.71 0.30
N SER A 247 33.10 7.15 -0.38
CA SER A 247 33.92 7.87 -1.34
C SER A 247 34.26 7.00 -2.54
N GLY A 248 33.89 7.44 -3.74
CA GLY A 248 34.32 6.85 -5.01
C GLY A 248 33.65 5.53 -5.40
N GLY A 249 32.58 5.14 -4.70
CA GLY A 249 31.82 3.95 -5.03
C GLY A 249 30.89 4.14 -6.25
N GLU A 250 30.45 3.04 -6.80
CA GLU A 250 29.46 3.00 -7.87
C GLU A 250 28.15 3.64 -7.42
N SER A 251 27.39 4.21 -8.34
CA SER A 251 26.12 4.83 -8.06
C SER A 251 24.99 4.11 -8.77
N LEU A 252 23.89 3.89 -8.05
CA LEU A 252 22.64 3.38 -8.57
C LEU A 252 21.60 4.48 -8.60
N THR A 253 20.97 4.68 -9.76
CA THR A 253 19.78 5.55 -9.88
C THR A 253 18.56 4.66 -10.06
N ALA A 254 17.74 4.58 -9.01
CA ALA A 254 16.46 3.92 -9.07
C ALA A 254 15.36 4.91 -9.44
N TRP A 255 14.48 4.54 -10.37
CA TRP A 255 13.36 5.38 -10.79
C TRP A 255 12.16 4.54 -11.20
N GLY A 256 10.97 5.13 -11.10
CA GLY A 256 9.74 4.48 -11.52
C GLY A 256 8.64 5.46 -11.90
N GLY A 257 7.79 5.02 -12.83
CA GLY A 257 6.57 5.69 -13.23
C GLY A 257 5.37 4.77 -13.08
N ALA A 258 4.22 5.32 -12.72
CA ALA A 258 2.96 4.59 -12.61
C ALA A 258 1.79 5.41 -13.14
N ALA A 259 0.79 4.75 -13.71
CA ALA A 259 -0.44 5.37 -14.17
C ALA A 259 -1.64 4.47 -13.89
N GLY A 260 -2.82 5.07 -13.71
CA GLY A 260 -4.04 4.29 -13.57
C GLY A 260 -5.29 5.11 -13.82
N LEU A 261 -6.38 4.38 -14.03
CA LEU A 261 -7.71 4.90 -14.28
C LEU A 261 -8.74 4.10 -13.46
N ARG A 262 -9.71 4.79 -12.89
CA ARG A 262 -10.90 4.22 -12.28
C ARG A 262 -12.14 4.90 -12.84
N TYR A 263 -13.11 4.10 -13.22
CA TYR A 263 -14.47 4.56 -13.51
C TYR A 263 -15.42 3.98 -12.49
N GLU A 264 -16.19 4.83 -11.84
CA GLU A 264 -17.07 4.46 -10.74
C GLU A 264 -18.48 4.97 -10.96
N ARG A 265 -19.45 4.11 -10.70
CA ARG A 265 -20.89 4.38 -10.62
C ARG A 265 -21.43 3.74 -9.35
N PRO A 266 -22.65 4.14 -8.89
CA PRO A 266 -23.21 3.56 -7.67
C PRO A 266 -23.27 2.02 -7.65
N GLN A 267 -23.41 1.39 -8.82
CA GLN A 267 -23.58 -0.05 -8.94
C GLN A 267 -22.30 -0.80 -9.32
N PHE A 268 -21.29 -0.14 -9.84
CA PHE A 268 -20.04 -0.80 -10.24
C PHE A 268 -18.85 0.15 -10.30
N SER A 269 -17.67 -0.43 -10.21
CA SER A 269 -16.43 0.27 -10.59
C SER A 269 -15.52 -0.65 -11.40
N VAL A 270 -14.74 -0.04 -12.29
CA VAL A 270 -13.65 -0.68 -13.00
C VAL A 270 -12.38 0.11 -12.77
N THR A 271 -11.30 -0.57 -12.40
CA THR A 271 -10.00 0.03 -12.15
C THR A 271 -8.93 -0.71 -12.94
N GLY A 272 -8.04 0.03 -13.57
CA GLY A 272 -6.84 -0.51 -14.22
C GLY A 272 -5.65 0.38 -13.93
N SER A 273 -4.50 -0.19 -13.63
CA SER A 273 -3.25 0.54 -13.43
C SER A 273 -2.03 -0.29 -13.80
N GLY A 274 -0.92 0.39 -14.00
CA GLY A 274 0.37 -0.26 -14.24
C GLY A 274 1.53 0.63 -13.82
N TYR A 275 2.70 0.01 -13.71
CA TYR A 275 3.96 0.68 -13.41
C TYR A 275 5.11 0.08 -14.21
N TYR A 276 6.17 0.87 -14.34
CA TYR A 276 7.46 0.46 -14.89
C TYR A 276 8.57 1.22 -14.16
N GLY A 277 9.73 0.58 -13.97
CA GLY A 277 10.89 1.23 -13.38
C GLY A 277 12.13 0.36 -13.37
N MET A 278 13.22 0.94 -12.87
CA MET A 278 14.52 0.31 -12.70
C MET A 278 15.02 0.52 -11.27
N GLY A 279 15.57 -0.51 -10.65
CA GLY A 279 16.11 -0.45 -9.30
C GLY A 279 15.07 -0.22 -8.20
N ILE A 280 13.79 -0.44 -8.49
CA ILE A 280 12.69 -0.22 -7.53
C ILE A 280 12.13 -1.55 -6.97
N GLY A 281 12.55 -2.70 -7.50
CA GLY A 281 12.02 -4.01 -7.11
C GLY A 281 10.55 -4.20 -7.46
N THR A 282 9.87 -5.11 -6.79
CA THR A 282 8.45 -5.42 -7.03
C THR A 282 7.55 -5.25 -5.81
N THR A 283 8.11 -5.09 -4.60
CA THR A 283 7.33 -5.06 -3.34
C THR A 283 7.45 -3.76 -2.57
N LEU A 284 8.55 -3.54 -1.87
CA LEU A 284 8.79 -2.33 -1.05
C LEU A 284 10.04 -1.60 -1.54
N PHE A 285 9.86 -0.55 -2.30
CA PHE A 285 10.98 0.21 -2.82
C PHE A 285 11.90 0.77 -1.73
N GLY A 286 13.16 0.35 -1.78
CA GLY A 286 14.22 0.81 -0.89
C GLY A 286 14.05 0.36 0.56
N LEU A 287 13.66 -0.88 0.77
CA LEU A 287 13.76 -1.55 2.06
C LEU A 287 14.56 -2.83 1.84
N ALA A 288 15.81 -2.83 2.30
CA ALA A 288 16.76 -3.93 2.10
C ALA A 288 16.16 -5.30 2.46
N GLY A 289 16.34 -6.26 1.57
CA GLY A 289 15.82 -7.63 1.71
C GLY A 289 14.31 -7.78 1.46
N THR A 290 13.59 -6.69 1.22
CA THR A 290 12.13 -6.70 0.99
C THR A 290 11.70 -5.88 -0.22
N ASP A 291 12.65 -5.32 -0.96
CA ASP A 291 12.43 -4.56 -2.19
C ASP A 291 11.97 -5.43 -3.37
N GLY A 292 12.03 -6.76 -3.23
CA GLY A 292 11.68 -7.68 -4.30
C GLY A 292 12.77 -7.76 -5.36
N GLY A 293 14.04 -7.71 -4.95
CA GLY A 293 15.22 -7.96 -5.80
C GLY A 293 15.53 -6.82 -6.76
N ALA A 294 15.60 -5.58 -6.25
CA ALA A 294 15.83 -4.37 -7.05
C ALA A 294 17.16 -4.35 -7.82
N VAL A 295 18.17 -5.09 -7.37
CA VAL A 295 19.52 -5.11 -7.91
C VAL A 295 19.93 -6.53 -8.28
N GLY A 296 20.71 -6.66 -9.35
CA GLY A 296 21.35 -7.89 -9.77
C GLY A 296 22.72 -7.59 -10.40
N SER A 297 23.75 -8.31 -9.98
CA SER A 297 25.15 -8.07 -10.42
C SER A 297 25.57 -6.60 -10.30
N ASP A 298 25.21 -5.98 -9.16
CA ASP A 298 25.50 -4.55 -8.84
C ASP A 298 24.85 -3.53 -9.80
N ASP A 299 23.81 -3.93 -10.55
CA ASP A 299 23.07 -3.06 -11.46
C ASP A 299 21.56 -3.15 -11.24
N ALA A 300 20.83 -2.12 -11.70
CA ALA A 300 19.41 -1.99 -11.51
C ALA A 300 18.61 -2.98 -12.37
N ARG A 301 17.84 -3.85 -11.72
CA ARG A 301 16.87 -4.70 -12.42
C ARG A 301 15.67 -3.90 -12.89
N LYS A 302 15.10 -4.31 -14.02
CA LYS A 302 13.87 -3.77 -14.58
C LYS A 302 12.67 -4.42 -13.91
N SER A 303 11.68 -3.63 -13.50
CA SER A 303 10.43 -4.12 -12.96
C SER A 303 9.23 -3.43 -13.58
N TYR A 304 8.15 -4.19 -13.76
CA TYR A 304 6.88 -3.67 -14.25
C TYR A 304 5.73 -4.51 -13.70
N GLY A 305 4.54 -3.95 -13.74
CA GLY A 305 3.35 -4.67 -13.29
C GLY A 305 2.07 -3.96 -13.67
N PHE A 306 0.97 -4.68 -13.52
CA PHE A 306 -0.36 -4.16 -13.80
C PHE A 306 -1.43 -4.81 -12.94
N ILE A 307 -2.55 -4.12 -12.81
CA ILE A 307 -3.75 -4.57 -12.09
C ILE A 307 -5.00 -4.26 -12.92
N GLY A 308 -5.94 -5.18 -12.91
CA GLY A 308 -7.30 -4.99 -13.38
C GLY A 308 -8.28 -5.42 -12.29
N GLN A 309 -9.30 -4.61 -12.01
CA GLN A 309 -10.25 -4.84 -10.95
C GLN A 309 -11.64 -4.40 -11.35
N VAL A 310 -12.65 -5.17 -10.97
CA VAL A 310 -14.07 -4.85 -11.11
C VAL A 310 -14.77 -5.05 -9.77
N THR A 311 -15.65 -4.11 -9.41
CA THR A 311 -16.56 -4.26 -8.26
C THR A 311 -18.00 -4.06 -8.71
N VAL A 312 -18.93 -4.80 -8.13
CA VAL A 312 -20.36 -4.68 -8.41
C VAL A 312 -21.13 -4.63 -7.08
N THR A 313 -21.96 -3.63 -6.92
CA THR A 313 -22.90 -3.48 -5.79
C THR A 313 -24.31 -3.41 -6.37
N PRO A 314 -25.15 -4.45 -6.26
CA PRO A 314 -26.51 -4.41 -6.77
C PRO A 314 -27.32 -3.26 -6.16
N PRO A 315 -28.32 -2.70 -6.86
CA PRO A 315 -29.15 -1.62 -6.34
C PRO A 315 -29.77 -2.00 -4.98
N ASN A 316 -29.73 -1.08 -4.03
CA ASN A 316 -30.24 -1.26 -2.67
C ASN A 316 -29.58 -2.40 -1.86
N SER A 317 -28.49 -2.94 -2.35
CA SER A 317 -27.73 -3.98 -1.67
C SER A 317 -26.67 -3.39 -0.72
N LYS A 318 -26.43 -4.10 0.38
CA LYS A 318 -25.29 -3.87 1.27
C LYS A 318 -24.09 -4.77 0.93
N VAL A 319 -24.22 -5.54 -0.16
CA VAL A 319 -23.19 -6.50 -0.60
C VAL A 319 -22.51 -5.93 -1.84
N THR A 320 -21.18 -5.86 -1.80
CA THR A 320 -20.31 -5.63 -2.96
C THR A 320 -19.58 -6.92 -3.28
N VAL A 321 -19.62 -7.34 -4.54
CA VAL A 321 -18.79 -8.42 -5.05
C VAL A 321 -17.67 -7.80 -5.88
N ALA A 322 -16.48 -8.34 -5.73
CA ALA A 322 -15.32 -7.81 -6.43
C ALA A 322 -14.45 -8.95 -6.96
N GLY A 323 -13.78 -8.68 -8.08
CA GLY A 323 -12.79 -9.57 -8.68
C GLY A 323 -11.64 -8.78 -9.25
N SER A 324 -10.43 -9.31 -9.14
CA SER A 324 -9.25 -8.65 -9.66
C SER A 324 -8.14 -9.63 -10.05
N TYR A 325 -7.33 -9.19 -10.98
CA TYR A 325 -6.11 -9.84 -11.46
C TYR A 325 -4.97 -8.83 -11.46
N GLY A 326 -3.78 -9.23 -11.04
CA GLY A 326 -2.59 -8.39 -11.15
C GLY A 326 -1.32 -9.22 -11.12
N SER A 327 -0.30 -8.72 -11.81
CA SER A 327 1.02 -9.34 -11.90
C SER A 327 2.12 -8.30 -11.79
N SER A 328 3.20 -8.66 -11.12
CA SER A 328 4.47 -7.94 -11.12
C SER A 328 5.56 -8.83 -11.70
N PHE A 329 6.41 -8.23 -12.51
CA PHE A 329 7.52 -8.87 -13.20
C PHE A 329 8.82 -8.18 -12.81
N LEU A 330 9.83 -8.98 -12.54
CA LEU A 330 11.20 -8.56 -12.35
C LEU A 330 12.05 -9.23 -13.43
N THR A 331 12.82 -8.44 -14.16
CA THR A 331 13.69 -8.96 -15.21
C THR A 331 15.13 -8.56 -14.94
N GLU A 332 16.04 -9.20 -15.66
CA GLU A 332 17.49 -9.02 -15.53
C GLU A 332 17.93 -7.54 -15.57
N SER A 333 19.03 -7.26 -14.92
CA SER A 333 19.84 -6.05 -15.13
C SER A 333 20.64 -6.16 -16.43
N ASP A 334 21.28 -5.08 -16.86
CA ASP A 334 22.12 -5.10 -18.06
C ASP A 334 23.43 -5.91 -17.85
N LEU A 335 23.79 -6.20 -16.59
CA LEU A 335 24.98 -6.97 -16.21
C LEU A 335 24.70 -8.43 -15.83
N GLU A 336 23.43 -8.83 -15.76
CA GLU A 336 23.01 -10.21 -15.48
C GLU A 336 22.79 -11.02 -16.76
N GLY A 337 22.85 -12.34 -16.63
CA GLY A 337 22.27 -13.26 -17.59
C GLY A 337 20.73 -13.31 -17.45
N ASN A 338 20.11 -14.22 -18.19
CA ASN A 338 18.64 -14.38 -18.16
C ASN A 338 18.12 -14.53 -16.72
N PHE A 339 17.31 -13.58 -16.30
CA PHE A 339 16.61 -13.57 -15.03
C PHE A 339 15.20 -13.03 -15.21
N LYS A 340 14.20 -13.75 -14.77
CA LYS A 340 12.83 -13.23 -14.74
C LYS A 340 12.00 -13.92 -13.67
N THR A 341 11.36 -13.13 -12.83
CA THR A 341 10.39 -13.58 -11.84
C THR A 341 9.04 -12.94 -12.11
N GLU A 342 7.99 -13.74 -12.10
CA GLU A 342 6.60 -13.31 -12.16
C GLU A 342 5.90 -13.61 -10.83
N ASN A 343 5.30 -12.60 -10.20
CA ASN A 343 4.37 -12.75 -9.08
C ASN A 343 2.97 -12.35 -9.51
N THR A 344 2.01 -13.25 -9.43
CA THR A 344 0.63 -13.00 -9.87
C THR A 344 -0.37 -13.39 -8.79
N LEU A 345 -1.45 -12.59 -8.68
CA LEU A 345 -2.56 -12.82 -7.76
C LEU A 345 -3.90 -12.65 -8.47
N ILE A 346 -4.78 -13.64 -8.29
CA ILE A 346 -6.22 -13.54 -8.55
C ILE A 346 -6.93 -13.44 -7.21
N SER A 347 -7.79 -12.44 -7.05
CA SER A 347 -8.63 -12.29 -5.87
C SER A 347 -10.10 -12.14 -6.25
N GLY A 348 -10.97 -12.82 -5.51
CA GLY A 348 -12.42 -12.63 -5.55
C GLY A 348 -12.94 -12.40 -4.14
N GLY A 349 -13.85 -11.45 -3.94
CA GLY A 349 -14.32 -11.12 -2.61
C GLY A 349 -15.78 -10.70 -2.56
N VAL A 350 -16.39 -10.94 -1.41
CA VAL A 350 -17.73 -10.48 -1.03
C VAL A 350 -17.59 -9.59 0.21
N TYR A 351 -18.02 -8.36 0.10
CA TYR A 351 -17.90 -7.32 1.13
C TYR A 351 -19.30 -6.91 1.57
N PHE A 352 -19.72 -7.32 2.76
CA PHE A 352 -21.04 -7.05 3.32
C PHE A 352 -20.96 -5.92 4.35
N GLN A 353 -21.61 -4.79 4.07
CA GLN A 353 -21.75 -3.69 5.01
C GLN A 353 -22.91 -3.97 5.98
N ALA A 354 -22.64 -4.70 7.06
CA ALA A 354 -23.65 -5.12 8.03
C ALA A 354 -24.31 -3.94 8.74
N THR A 355 -23.49 -2.99 9.21
CA THR A 355 -23.95 -1.71 9.77
C THR A 355 -23.17 -0.55 9.14
N LYS A 356 -23.39 0.70 9.55
CA LYS A 356 -22.59 1.84 9.09
C LYS A 356 -21.11 1.69 9.41
N SER A 357 -20.77 1.02 10.51
CA SER A 357 -19.41 0.87 11.01
C SER A 357 -18.83 -0.55 10.81
N LEU A 358 -19.67 -1.58 10.70
CA LEU A 358 -19.25 -2.97 10.63
C LEU A 358 -19.30 -3.51 9.20
N LYS A 359 -18.18 -4.02 8.73
CA LYS A 359 -18.03 -4.76 7.46
C LYS A 359 -17.65 -6.20 7.74
N VAL A 360 -18.28 -7.14 7.04
CA VAL A 360 -17.90 -8.56 7.01
C VAL A 360 -17.37 -8.87 5.63
N VAL A 361 -16.25 -9.56 5.56
CA VAL A 361 -15.53 -9.80 4.30
C VAL A 361 -15.22 -11.28 4.16
N GLY A 362 -15.58 -11.85 3.01
CA GLY A 362 -15.13 -13.16 2.56
C GLY A 362 -14.32 -13.02 1.29
N GLU A 363 -13.12 -13.60 1.25
CA GLU A 363 -12.22 -13.54 0.08
C GLU A 363 -11.72 -14.93 -0.31
N PHE A 364 -11.42 -15.09 -1.61
CA PHE A 364 -10.65 -16.20 -2.18
C PHE A 364 -9.47 -15.61 -2.93
N ASN A 365 -8.27 -16.03 -2.54
CA ASN A 365 -7.02 -15.54 -3.09
C ASN A 365 -6.23 -16.72 -3.65
N TYR A 366 -5.78 -16.59 -4.89
CA TYR A 366 -4.88 -17.56 -5.53
C TYR A 366 -3.67 -16.82 -6.07
N ALA A 367 -2.53 -17.03 -5.42
CA ALA A 367 -1.26 -16.43 -5.77
C ALA A 367 -0.31 -17.45 -6.39
N TRP A 368 0.58 -16.99 -7.25
CA TRP A 368 1.71 -17.81 -7.71
C TRP A 368 2.93 -16.98 -8.00
N THR A 369 4.07 -17.63 -7.86
CA THR A 369 5.37 -17.18 -8.34
C THR A 369 5.87 -18.15 -9.40
N LYS A 370 6.41 -17.61 -10.47
CA LYS A 370 7.12 -18.37 -11.50
C LYS A 370 8.52 -17.82 -11.68
N ASP A 371 9.47 -18.74 -11.88
CA ASP A 371 10.76 -18.46 -12.47
C ASP A 371 10.65 -18.76 -13.98
N ASP A 372 10.98 -17.78 -14.81
CA ASP A 372 10.79 -17.92 -16.27
C ASP A 372 11.99 -18.59 -16.97
N ILE A 373 13.04 -18.93 -16.21
CA ILE A 373 14.18 -19.71 -16.74
C ILE A 373 13.79 -21.19 -16.79
N ASP A 374 12.98 -21.65 -15.85
CA ASP A 374 12.39 -22.99 -15.84
C ASP A 374 10.85 -22.87 -15.71
N ALA A 375 10.20 -22.59 -16.83
CA ALA A 375 8.76 -22.33 -16.91
C ALA A 375 7.87 -23.51 -16.43
N THR A 376 8.47 -24.63 -16.06
CA THR A 376 7.79 -25.83 -15.57
C THR A 376 7.50 -25.77 -14.07
N GLU A 377 8.24 -24.97 -13.29
CA GLU A 377 8.07 -24.87 -11.83
C GLU A 377 7.30 -23.61 -11.44
N LYS A 378 6.22 -23.82 -10.72
CA LYS A 378 5.32 -22.79 -10.21
C LYS A 378 5.04 -23.03 -8.75
N ASN A 379 5.44 -22.08 -7.90
CA ASN A 379 4.98 -22.05 -6.52
C ASN A 379 3.60 -21.40 -6.48
N SER A 380 2.62 -21.99 -5.83
CA SER A 380 1.28 -21.44 -5.74
C SER A 380 0.69 -21.56 -4.35
N SER A 381 -0.17 -20.63 -3.99
CA SER A 381 -0.88 -20.58 -2.72
C SER A 381 -2.35 -20.26 -2.97
N PHE A 382 -3.23 -20.98 -2.28
CA PHE A 382 -4.65 -20.72 -2.22
C PHE A 382 -5.05 -20.36 -0.80
N ALA A 383 -5.66 -19.18 -0.61
CA ALA A 383 -5.98 -18.66 0.70
C ALA A 383 -7.41 -18.08 0.77
N PRO A 384 -8.41 -18.90 1.12
CA PRO A 384 -9.72 -18.39 1.51
C PRO A 384 -9.64 -17.68 2.86
N ALA A 385 -10.37 -16.57 2.99
CA ALA A 385 -10.37 -15.75 4.19
C ALA A 385 -11.79 -15.27 4.56
N LEU A 386 -12.02 -15.14 5.87
CA LEU A 386 -13.22 -14.53 6.44
C LEU A 386 -12.80 -13.55 7.54
N GLY A 387 -13.31 -12.34 7.51
CA GLY A 387 -12.94 -11.35 8.51
C GLY A 387 -13.99 -10.30 8.79
N PHE A 388 -13.68 -9.51 9.80
CA PHE A 388 -14.52 -8.42 10.29
C PHE A 388 -13.70 -7.14 10.40
N MET A 389 -14.30 -6.03 10.01
CA MET A 389 -13.70 -4.71 10.15
C MET A 389 -14.70 -3.77 10.82
N LEU A 390 -14.32 -3.16 11.91
CA LEU A 390 -15.12 -2.17 12.64
C LEU A 390 -14.42 -0.81 12.56
N PHE A 391 -15.11 0.17 12.02
CA PHE A 391 -14.67 1.56 11.93
C PHE A 391 -15.38 2.42 12.98
N PHE A 392 -14.67 3.37 13.60
CA PHE A 392 -15.20 4.28 14.62
C PHE A 392 -14.59 5.68 14.55
#